data_8b7438583a7f6e67793acaee7dae00c2
#
_entry.id   8b7438583a7f6e67793acaee7dae00c2
#
_cell.length_a   1.000
_cell.length_b   1.000
_cell.length_c   1.000
_cell.angle_alpha   90.00
_cell.angle_beta   90.00
_cell.angle_gamma   90.00
#
_symmetry.space_group_name_H-M   'P 1'
#
loop_
_entity.id
_entity.type
_entity.pdbx_description
1 polymer ?
#
loop_
_entity_poly.entity_id
_entity_poly.type
_entity_poly.pdbx_seq_one_letter_code
_entity_poly.pdbx_strand_id
1 'polypeptide(L)'
;MNSNPETEINDLFSRWVSAVQAEDLAGIRANHASDMLMYDVPLPFVSRGLDAYMETWKLFFPCQARPIEFRFEDTRITAGKDVAFLTAIGHCGHMELGERTDLKFRLTMGLRKDGDKWLIVHEHHSVPAQE
;
A
#
# COMPACT_ATOMS: atom_id res chain seq x y z
N MET A 1 -24.76 8.93 11.29
CA MET A 1 -23.72 9.97 11.32
C MET A 1 -22.73 9.74 10.19
N ASN A 2 -22.45 10.79 9.44
CA ASN A 2 -21.55 10.67 8.30
C ASN A 2 -20.12 10.93 8.74
N SER A 3 -19.26 9.92 8.61
CA SER A 3 -17.83 10.16 8.74
C SER A 3 -17.36 10.97 7.54
N ASN A 4 -16.37 11.84 7.73
CA ASN A 4 -15.84 12.53 6.59
C ASN A 4 -14.91 11.58 5.81
N PRO A 5 -14.72 11.84 4.50
CA PRO A 5 -13.90 10.95 3.67
C PRO A 5 -12.47 10.78 4.16
N GLU A 6 -11.86 11.83 4.68
CA GLU A 6 -10.47 11.74 5.17
C GLU A 6 -10.36 10.75 6.33
N THR A 7 -11.29 10.78 7.27
CA THR A 7 -11.30 9.85 8.41
C THR A 7 -11.48 8.42 7.92
N GLU A 8 -12.42 8.20 6.99
CA GLU A 8 -12.70 6.88 6.45
C GLU A 8 -11.47 6.31 5.73
N ILE A 9 -10.78 7.14 4.93
CA ILE A 9 -9.59 6.73 4.19
C ILE A 9 -8.43 6.49 5.16
N ASN A 10 -8.27 7.32 6.17
CA ASN A 10 -7.22 7.11 7.17
C ASN A 10 -7.41 5.78 7.91
N ASP A 11 -8.65 5.44 8.24
CA ASP A 11 -8.96 4.16 8.89
C ASP A 11 -8.66 2.98 7.97
N LEU A 12 -9.02 3.10 6.70
CA LEU A 12 -8.71 2.08 5.69
C LEU A 12 -7.20 1.89 5.55
N PHE A 13 -6.47 2.99 5.48
CA PHE A 13 -5.01 2.96 5.37
C PHE A 13 -4.37 2.29 6.58
N SER A 14 -4.83 2.63 7.78
CA SER A 14 -4.33 2.03 9.03
C SER A 14 -4.57 0.52 9.07
N ARG A 15 -5.75 0.06 8.60
CA ARG A 15 -6.05 -1.38 8.54
C ARG A 15 -5.14 -2.10 7.54
N TRP A 16 -4.85 -1.47 6.40
CA TRP A 16 -3.93 -2.03 5.41
C TRP A 16 -2.52 -2.16 5.98
N VAL A 17 -2.01 -1.13 6.64
CA VAL A 17 -0.69 -1.16 7.27
C VAL A 17 -0.62 -2.27 8.30
N SER A 18 -1.63 -2.39 9.16
CA SER A 18 -1.68 -3.44 10.19
C SER A 18 -1.72 -4.83 9.57
N ALA A 19 -2.45 -5.00 8.47
CA ALA A 19 -2.53 -6.28 7.77
C ALA A 19 -1.18 -6.68 7.21
N VAL A 20 -0.42 -5.73 6.65
CA VAL A 20 0.93 -6.00 6.15
C VAL A 20 1.85 -6.41 7.31
N GLN A 21 1.82 -5.68 8.41
CA GLN A 21 2.64 -5.99 9.58
C GLN A 21 2.35 -7.39 10.13
N ALA A 22 1.12 -7.86 10.01
CA ALA A 22 0.70 -9.17 10.49
C ALA A 22 0.80 -10.27 9.42
N GLU A 23 1.24 -9.94 8.21
CA GLU A 23 1.21 -10.86 7.06
C GLU A 23 -0.18 -11.45 6.81
N ASP A 24 -1.21 -10.64 7.03
CA ASP A 24 -2.60 -11.04 6.84
C ASP A 24 -3.01 -10.77 5.40
N LEU A 25 -2.87 -11.76 4.54
CA LEU A 25 -3.16 -11.61 3.11
C LEU A 25 -4.63 -11.24 2.86
N ALA A 26 -5.55 -11.81 3.62
CA ALA A 26 -6.97 -11.44 3.48
C ALA A 26 -7.20 -9.98 3.86
N GLY A 27 -6.55 -9.50 4.91
CA GLY A 27 -6.64 -8.10 5.32
C GLY A 27 -6.01 -7.15 4.31
N ILE A 28 -4.91 -7.55 3.68
CA ILE A 28 -4.28 -6.76 2.62
C ILE A 28 -5.21 -6.68 1.41
N ARG A 29 -5.84 -7.80 1.04
CA ARG A 29 -6.75 -7.87 -0.10
C ARG A 29 -8.00 -7.01 0.10
N ALA A 30 -8.45 -6.90 1.34
CA ALA A 30 -9.66 -6.14 1.67
C ALA A 30 -9.52 -4.67 1.25
N ASN A 31 -10.60 -4.07 0.84
CA ASN A 31 -10.67 -2.66 0.45
C ASN A 31 -9.91 -2.31 -0.83
N HIS A 32 -9.50 -3.31 -1.61
CA HIS A 32 -8.95 -3.08 -2.96
C HIS A 32 -9.99 -3.43 -4.00
N ALA A 33 -10.03 -2.64 -5.06
CA ALA A 33 -10.89 -2.94 -6.20
C ALA A 33 -10.32 -4.11 -7.00
N SER A 34 -11.20 -4.94 -7.57
CA SER A 34 -10.75 -6.09 -8.36
C SER A 34 -9.93 -5.68 -9.60
N ASP A 35 -10.18 -4.49 -10.14
CA ASP A 35 -9.49 -3.96 -11.30
C ASP A 35 -8.36 -3.00 -10.96
N MET A 36 -7.86 -3.05 -9.72
CA MET A 36 -6.81 -2.14 -9.27
C MET A 36 -5.53 -2.30 -10.10
N LEU A 37 -4.70 -1.27 -10.06
CA LEU A 37 -3.46 -1.18 -10.83
C LEU A 37 -2.32 -0.80 -9.90
N MET A 38 -1.19 -1.49 -9.98
CA MET A 38 -0.03 -1.14 -9.17
C MET A 38 1.24 -0.97 -10.00
N TYR A 39 2.00 0.05 -9.64
CA TYR A 39 3.38 0.24 -10.10
C TYR A 39 4.29 0.07 -8.89
N ASP A 40 5.29 -0.80 -9.00
CA ASP A 40 6.14 -1.11 -7.86
C ASP A 40 7.61 -0.96 -8.24
N VAL A 41 8.46 -0.92 -7.24
CA VAL A 41 9.92 -0.82 -7.43
C VAL A 41 10.47 -2.08 -8.12
N PRO A 42 10.16 -3.30 -7.61
CA PRO A 42 10.61 -4.50 -8.33
C PRO A 42 9.69 -4.82 -9.51
N LEU A 43 10.18 -5.68 -10.39
CA LEU A 43 9.38 -6.21 -11.48
C LEU A 43 8.18 -6.99 -10.92
N PRO A 44 7.07 -7.05 -11.66
CA PRO A 44 6.90 -6.64 -13.05
C PRO A 44 6.70 -5.14 -13.20
N PHE A 45 6.81 -4.66 -14.45
CA PHE A 45 6.66 -3.24 -14.78
C PHE A 45 5.31 -2.68 -14.32
N VAL A 46 4.26 -3.49 -14.40
CA VAL A 46 2.93 -3.12 -13.95
C VAL A 46 2.20 -4.38 -13.48
N SER A 47 1.44 -4.27 -12.39
CA SER A 47 0.53 -5.32 -11.93
C SER A 47 -0.89 -4.88 -12.19
N ARG A 48 -1.61 -5.63 -13.04
CA ARG A 48 -2.98 -5.33 -13.42
C ARG A 48 -3.92 -6.29 -12.73
N GLY A 49 -4.83 -5.74 -11.94
CA GLY A 49 -5.82 -6.52 -11.23
C GLY A 49 -5.36 -6.95 -9.85
N LEU A 50 -6.35 -7.26 -9.00
CA LEU A 50 -6.11 -7.58 -7.60
C LEU A 50 -5.32 -8.87 -7.40
N ASP A 51 -5.55 -9.88 -8.25
CA ASP A 51 -4.83 -11.14 -8.11
C ASP A 51 -3.33 -10.95 -8.38
N ALA A 52 -2.98 -10.17 -9.42
CA ALA A 52 -1.58 -9.86 -9.71
C ALA A 52 -0.94 -9.07 -8.58
N TYR A 53 -1.68 -8.11 -8.04
CA TYR A 53 -1.22 -7.34 -6.89
C TYR A 53 -0.92 -8.24 -5.68
N MET A 54 -1.81 -9.18 -5.38
CA MET A 54 -1.61 -10.09 -4.24
C MET A 54 -0.39 -10.98 -4.42
N GLU A 55 -0.06 -11.37 -5.67
CA GLU A 55 1.15 -12.16 -5.93
C GLU A 55 2.42 -11.40 -5.53
N THR A 56 2.44 -10.06 -5.66
CA THR A 56 3.61 -9.28 -5.27
C THR A 56 3.88 -9.37 -3.77
N TRP A 57 2.84 -9.47 -2.94
CA TRP A 57 3.01 -9.61 -1.50
C TRP A 57 3.64 -10.96 -1.13
N LYS A 58 3.31 -12.01 -1.87
CA LYS A 58 3.91 -13.33 -1.63
C LYS A 58 5.41 -13.33 -1.92
N LEU A 59 5.87 -12.46 -2.83
CA LEU A 59 7.29 -12.27 -3.11
C LEU A 59 7.95 -11.33 -2.11
N PHE A 60 7.20 -10.38 -1.58
CA PHE A 60 7.70 -9.37 -0.66
C PHE A 60 8.08 -9.98 0.71
N PHE A 61 7.18 -10.76 1.30
CA PHE A 61 7.35 -11.21 2.68
C PHE A 61 8.60 -12.05 2.93
N PRO A 62 8.99 -12.98 2.06
CA PRO A 62 10.21 -13.77 2.30
C PRO A 62 11.48 -12.93 2.33
N CYS A 63 11.47 -11.73 1.75
CA CYS A 63 12.63 -10.84 1.68
C CYS A 63 12.68 -9.86 2.84
N GLN A 64 11.73 -9.92 3.78
CA GLN A 64 11.66 -8.97 4.87
C GLN A 64 12.33 -9.48 6.13
N ALA A 65 12.96 -8.56 6.86
CA ALA A 65 13.47 -8.85 8.20
C ALA A 65 12.29 -9.09 9.15
N ARG A 66 12.53 -9.91 10.16
CA ARG A 66 11.51 -10.23 11.18
C ARG A 66 11.89 -9.58 12.51
N PRO A 67 10.94 -9.02 13.24
CA PRO A 67 9.52 -8.86 12.88
C PRO A 67 9.37 -7.87 11.72
N ILE A 68 8.23 -7.98 11.01
CA ILE A 68 7.97 -7.12 9.85
C ILE A 68 7.91 -5.66 10.28
N GLU A 69 8.75 -4.82 9.67
CA GLU A 69 8.65 -3.37 9.80
C GLU A 69 7.98 -2.81 8.55
N PHE A 70 6.89 -2.11 8.76
CA PHE A 70 6.13 -1.50 7.68
C PHE A 70 5.42 -0.31 8.29
N ARG A 71 5.96 0.88 8.09
CA ARG A 71 5.45 2.09 8.73
C ARG A 71 5.52 3.27 7.78
N PHE A 72 4.69 4.26 8.04
CA PHE A 72 4.58 5.44 7.19
C PHE A 72 4.66 6.71 8.00
N GLU A 73 5.17 7.76 7.37
CA GLU A 73 5.20 9.10 7.91
C GLU A 73 4.77 10.09 6.83
N ASP A 74 4.47 11.31 7.24
CA ASP A 74 4.08 12.39 6.34
C ASP A 74 2.89 11.97 5.46
N THR A 75 1.89 11.34 6.06
CA THR A 75 0.70 10.88 5.36
C THR A 75 -0.22 12.06 5.10
N ARG A 76 -0.58 12.24 3.82
CA ARG A 76 -1.47 13.32 3.39
C ARG A 76 -2.60 12.73 2.57
N ILE A 77 -3.83 13.12 2.90
CA ILE A 77 -5.03 12.64 2.22
C ILE A 77 -5.72 13.83 1.59
N THR A 78 -6.01 13.72 0.29
CA THR A 78 -6.81 14.70 -0.44
C THR A 78 -8.05 13.97 -0.94
N ALA A 79 -9.20 14.31 -0.39
CA ALA A 79 -10.42 13.57 -0.65
C ALA A 79 -11.52 14.47 -1.17
N GLY A 80 -12.13 14.05 -2.28
CA GLY A 80 -13.38 14.57 -2.76
C GLY A 80 -14.51 13.68 -2.31
N LYS A 81 -15.67 13.83 -2.93
CA LYS A 81 -16.86 13.07 -2.59
C LYS A 81 -16.72 11.60 -3.00
N ASP A 82 -16.17 11.34 -4.18
CA ASP A 82 -16.15 10.01 -4.78
C ASP A 82 -14.75 9.52 -5.14
N VAL A 83 -13.77 10.39 -5.12
CA VAL A 83 -12.40 10.08 -5.53
C VAL A 83 -11.43 10.76 -4.56
N ALA A 84 -10.33 10.09 -4.28
CA ALA A 84 -9.34 10.60 -3.36
C ALA A 84 -7.96 10.09 -3.75
N PHE A 85 -6.93 10.74 -3.22
CA PHE A 85 -5.60 10.16 -3.23
C PHE A 85 -4.91 10.39 -1.88
N LEU A 86 -3.96 9.52 -1.59
CA LEU A 86 -3.15 9.57 -0.39
C LEU A 86 -1.69 9.49 -0.79
N THR A 87 -0.84 10.30 -0.15
CA THR A 87 0.60 10.17 -0.30
C THR A 87 1.24 9.95 1.05
N ALA A 88 2.33 9.19 1.09
CA ALA A 88 3.05 8.92 2.33
C ALA A 88 4.47 8.47 2.03
N ILE A 89 5.34 8.56 3.03
CA ILE A 89 6.70 8.04 2.96
C ILE A 89 6.75 6.76 3.78
N GLY A 90 7.13 5.67 3.13
CA GLY A 90 7.14 4.35 3.76
C GLY A 90 8.54 3.88 4.12
N HIS A 91 8.58 3.00 5.11
CA HIS A 91 9.81 2.36 5.58
C HIS A 91 9.55 0.88 5.78
N CYS A 92 10.44 0.04 5.25
CA CYS A 92 10.38 -1.40 5.53
C CYS A 92 11.78 -1.95 5.73
N GLY A 93 11.88 -3.08 6.44
CA GLY A 93 13.15 -3.73 6.74
C GLY A 93 13.41 -4.86 5.74
N HIS A 94 14.21 -4.58 4.73
CA HIS A 94 14.55 -5.51 3.67
C HIS A 94 15.81 -6.30 4.03
N MET A 95 15.82 -7.60 3.73
CA MET A 95 17.01 -8.44 3.91
C MET A 95 17.80 -8.52 2.61
N GLU A 96 19.07 -8.17 2.66
CA GLU A 96 19.95 -8.23 1.51
C GLU A 96 21.28 -8.84 1.94
N LEU A 97 21.67 -9.94 1.29
CA LEU A 97 22.93 -10.64 1.60
C LEU A 97 23.05 -10.98 3.09
N GLY A 98 21.94 -11.36 3.72
CA GLY A 98 21.93 -11.73 5.14
C GLY A 98 21.90 -10.57 6.11
N GLU A 99 21.88 -9.34 5.62
CA GLU A 99 21.87 -8.14 6.45
C GLU A 99 20.58 -7.37 6.26
N ARG A 100 20.12 -6.73 7.36
CA ARG A 100 18.94 -5.87 7.31
C ARG A 100 19.31 -4.53 6.69
N THR A 101 18.54 -4.10 5.71
CA THR A 101 18.65 -2.79 5.08
C THR A 101 17.31 -2.09 5.21
N ASP A 102 17.32 -0.83 5.65
CA ASP A 102 16.09 -0.04 5.70
C ASP A 102 15.81 0.52 4.32
N LEU A 103 14.64 0.18 3.77
CA LEU A 103 14.18 0.71 2.49
C LEU A 103 13.20 1.83 2.76
N LYS A 104 13.50 2.99 2.22
CA LYS A 104 12.62 4.16 2.27
C LYS A 104 12.03 4.36 0.89
N PHE A 105 10.71 4.47 0.80
CA PHE A 105 10.03 4.56 -0.49
C PHE A 105 8.88 5.55 -0.43
N ARG A 106 8.42 5.96 -1.61
CA ARG A 106 7.28 6.86 -1.75
C ARG A 106 6.06 6.07 -2.12
N LEU A 107 4.93 6.37 -1.48
CA LEU A 107 3.65 5.74 -1.75
C LEU A 107 2.65 6.77 -2.22
N THR A 108 1.92 6.43 -3.28
CA THR A 108 0.69 7.13 -3.67
C THR A 108 -0.40 6.09 -3.83
N MET A 109 -1.54 6.32 -3.22
CA MET A 109 -2.74 5.50 -3.40
C MET A 109 -3.84 6.32 -4.03
N GLY A 110 -4.48 5.77 -5.06
CA GLY A 110 -5.70 6.32 -5.62
C GLY A 110 -6.87 5.53 -5.07
N LEU A 111 -7.96 6.21 -4.72
CA LEU A 111 -9.14 5.60 -4.14
C LEU A 111 -10.39 6.12 -4.85
N ARG A 112 -11.42 5.27 -4.92
CA ARG A 112 -12.75 5.69 -5.35
C ARG A 112 -13.79 5.14 -4.38
N LYS A 113 -14.92 5.81 -4.33
CA LYS A 113 -16.01 5.38 -3.47
C LYS A 113 -17.07 4.67 -4.32
N ASP A 114 -17.33 3.42 -3.99
CA ASP A 114 -18.37 2.60 -4.62
C ASP A 114 -19.48 2.41 -3.58
N GLY A 115 -20.63 3.05 -3.82
CA GLY A 115 -21.69 3.06 -2.83
C GLY A 115 -21.25 3.82 -1.60
N ASP A 116 -21.20 3.13 -0.47
CA ASP A 116 -20.75 3.71 0.80
C ASP A 116 -19.35 3.25 1.20
N LYS A 117 -18.64 2.59 0.30
CA LYS A 117 -17.35 1.98 0.60
C LYS A 117 -16.23 2.54 -0.26
N TRP A 118 -15.14 2.95 0.39
CA TRP A 118 -13.92 3.36 -0.32
C TRP A 118 -13.12 2.12 -0.73
N LEU A 119 -12.60 2.14 -1.96
CA LEU A 119 -11.75 1.08 -2.49
C LEU A 119 -10.46 1.68 -3.02
N ILE A 120 -9.34 1.00 -2.76
CA ILE A 120 -8.06 1.35 -3.35
C ILE A 120 -8.06 0.84 -4.79
N VAL A 121 -7.86 1.75 -5.75
CA VAL A 121 -7.85 1.41 -7.17
C VAL A 121 -6.45 1.51 -7.77
N HIS A 122 -5.51 2.12 -7.05
CA HIS A 122 -4.15 2.29 -7.53
C HIS A 122 -3.17 2.41 -6.37
N GLU A 123 -2.01 1.77 -6.51
CA GLU A 123 -0.87 1.99 -5.62
C GLU A 123 0.36 2.22 -6.49
N HIS A 124 1.17 3.19 -6.10
CA HIS A 124 2.43 3.47 -6.76
C HIS A 124 3.51 3.59 -5.70
N HIS A 125 4.45 2.66 -5.72
CA HIS A 125 5.59 2.61 -4.82
C HIS A 125 6.82 2.96 -5.64
N SER A 126 7.62 3.91 -5.20
CA SER A 126 8.79 4.31 -5.95
C SER A 126 9.92 4.74 -5.04
N VAL A 127 11.12 4.71 -5.60
CA VAL A 127 12.33 5.26 -4.99
C VAL A 127 13.00 6.14 -6.03
N PRO A 128 13.84 7.12 -5.61
CA PRO A 128 14.58 7.92 -6.59
C PRO A 128 15.52 7.02 -7.38
N ALA A 129 15.78 7.38 -8.62
CA ALA A 129 16.80 6.70 -9.40
C ALA A 129 18.16 6.92 -8.74
N GLN A 130 18.97 5.88 -8.75
CA GLN A 130 20.33 5.97 -8.23
C GLN A 130 21.26 6.42 -9.33
N GLU A 131 22.19 7.28 -8.98
CA GLU A 131 23.23 7.75 -9.90
C GLU A 131 24.43 6.80 -9.90
#